data_97a793613c77288c04ac2e8b92604033
#
_entry.id   97a793613c77288c04ac2e8b92604033
#
_cell.length_a   1.000
_cell.length_b   1.000
_cell.length_c   1.000
_cell.angle_alpha   90.00
_cell.angle_beta   90.00
_cell.angle_gamma   90.00
#
_symmetry.space_group_name_H-M   'P 1'
#
loop_
_entity.id
_entity.type
_entity.pdbx_description
1 polymer ?
#
loop_
_entity_poly.entity_id
_entity_poly.type
_entity_poly.pdbx_seq_one_letter_code
_entity_poly.pdbx_strand_id
1 'polypeptide(L)'
;MVEVVNGWDLLRDNNRSKSVGAQLALTPVAPLQVLLNWIGGPELANNNHSNRNVFDLVAILKPTNTLTLGLNGDYGKENGTSLVNPGSDATWTGIAGYATYTLTSKFSVALRGETFRDEDGVRLGTGTNATLSEGTLTPAYKFTDHVLLRGEVRYDKANQPILTKRGTLADKQTTVGANVIFVY
;
A
#
# COMPACT_ATOMS: atom_id res chain seq x y z
N MET A 1 -5.06 6.12 18.76
CA MET A 1 -5.34 7.39 18.06
C MET A 1 -6.72 7.29 17.44
N VAL A 2 -7.47 8.40 17.42
CA VAL A 2 -8.73 8.54 16.66
C VAL A 2 -8.65 9.87 15.94
N GLU A 3 -9.16 9.94 14.72
CA GLU A 3 -9.18 11.15 13.91
C GLU A 3 -10.51 11.31 13.16
N VAL A 4 -10.82 12.56 12.79
CA VAL A 4 -11.96 12.90 11.93
C VAL A 4 -11.43 13.73 10.78
N VAL A 5 -11.71 13.30 9.55
CA VAL A 5 -11.19 13.91 8.32
C VAL A 5 -12.31 14.20 7.32
N ASN A 6 -12.02 15.03 6.32
CA ASN A 6 -12.97 15.34 5.24
C ASN A 6 -13.26 14.16 4.34
N GLY A 7 -12.37 13.21 4.28
CA GLY A 7 -12.43 12.02 3.47
C GLY A 7 -11.05 11.42 3.28
N TRP A 8 -10.99 10.21 2.77
CA TRP A 8 -9.77 9.51 2.45
C TRP A 8 -9.20 10.06 1.12
N ASP A 9 -7.92 10.47 1.13
CA ASP A 9 -7.22 11.06 -0.02
C ASP A 9 -7.85 12.35 -0.59
N LEU A 10 -8.61 13.11 0.22
CA LEU A 10 -9.26 14.33 -0.21
C LEU A 10 -8.73 15.57 0.50
N LEU A 11 -8.10 16.48 -0.24
CA LEU A 11 -7.74 17.82 0.27
C LEU A 11 -8.95 18.73 0.47
N ARG A 12 -9.95 18.61 -0.42
CA ARG A 12 -11.20 19.35 -0.35
C ARG A 12 -12.33 18.36 -0.15
N ASP A 13 -13.19 18.67 0.81
CA ASP A 13 -14.42 17.92 1.04
C ASP A 13 -15.28 17.89 -0.21
N ASN A 14 -15.69 16.69 -0.65
CA ASN A 14 -16.49 16.47 -1.84
C ASN A 14 -17.94 16.08 -1.53
N ASN A 15 -18.29 15.98 -0.24
CA ASN A 15 -19.64 15.71 0.28
C ASN A 15 -19.84 16.45 1.62
N ARG A 16 -20.89 16.19 2.39
CA ARG A 16 -21.18 16.85 3.67
C ARG A 16 -20.88 15.98 4.88
N SER A 17 -20.45 14.75 4.66
CA SER A 17 -20.11 13.79 5.71
C SER A 17 -18.62 13.85 6.06
N LYS A 18 -18.26 13.21 7.14
CA LYS A 18 -16.87 13.07 7.57
C LYS A 18 -16.51 11.60 7.68
N SER A 19 -15.25 11.29 7.46
CA SER A 19 -14.68 9.98 7.71
C SER A 19 -13.99 9.94 9.06
N VAL A 20 -14.05 8.81 9.72
CA VAL A 20 -13.42 8.57 11.02
C VAL A 20 -12.32 7.54 10.85
N GLY A 21 -11.14 7.83 11.37
CA GLY A 21 -10.02 6.90 11.43
C GLY A 21 -9.71 6.50 12.88
N ALA A 22 -9.25 5.27 13.06
CA ALA A 22 -8.77 4.74 14.33
C ALA A 22 -7.53 3.88 14.15
N GLN A 23 -6.59 3.98 15.09
CA GLN A 23 -5.39 3.15 15.14
C GLN A 23 -5.18 2.59 16.54
N LEU A 24 -4.90 1.31 16.64
CA LEU A 24 -4.39 0.64 17.83
C LEU A 24 -2.96 0.17 17.56
N ALA A 25 -2.01 0.67 18.36
CA ALA A 25 -0.61 0.25 18.32
C ALA A 25 -0.31 -0.67 19.50
N LEU A 26 0.27 -1.82 19.23
CA LEU A 26 0.60 -2.86 20.19
C LEU A 26 2.07 -3.25 20.08
N THR A 27 2.70 -3.55 21.21
CA THR A 27 4.05 -4.14 21.27
C THR A 27 3.97 -5.40 22.16
N PRO A 28 3.46 -6.52 21.62
CA PRO A 28 3.20 -7.72 22.42
C PRO A 28 4.49 -8.29 23.06
N VAL A 29 5.59 -8.18 22.31
CA VAL A 29 6.95 -8.54 22.77
C VAL A 29 7.93 -7.52 22.18
N ALA A 30 9.07 -7.29 22.82
CA ALA A 30 10.03 -6.26 22.46
C ALA A 30 10.40 -6.17 20.94
N PRO A 31 10.63 -7.27 20.20
CA PRO A 31 10.98 -7.20 18.78
C PRO A 31 9.78 -7.00 17.83
N LEU A 32 8.52 -7.09 18.31
CA LEU A 32 7.31 -7.08 17.48
C LEU A 32 6.44 -5.85 17.77
N GLN A 33 6.19 -5.06 16.73
CA GLN A 33 5.17 -3.99 16.72
C GLN A 33 4.04 -4.39 15.79
N VAL A 34 2.79 -4.17 16.22
CA VAL A 34 1.59 -4.40 15.42
C VAL A 34 0.73 -3.14 15.45
N LEU A 35 0.32 -2.67 14.28
CA LEU A 35 -0.62 -1.57 14.10
C LEU A 35 -1.90 -2.13 13.47
N LEU A 36 -3.03 -1.85 14.08
CA LEU A 36 -4.35 -2.12 13.54
C LEU A 36 -4.99 -0.79 13.22
N ASN A 37 -5.30 -0.57 11.96
CA ASN A 37 -5.86 0.67 11.47
C ASN A 37 -7.23 0.41 10.87
N TRP A 38 -8.11 1.39 11.00
CA TRP A 38 -9.40 1.43 10.33
C TRP A 38 -9.72 2.87 9.96
N ILE A 39 -10.27 3.07 8.77
CA ILE A 39 -10.90 4.30 8.36
C ILE A 39 -12.24 3.99 7.69
N GLY A 40 -13.28 4.76 8.01
CA GLY A 40 -14.61 4.57 7.44
C GLY A 40 -15.39 5.86 7.33
N GLY A 41 -16.15 5.99 6.25
CA GLY A 41 -17.02 7.12 5.96
C GLY A 41 -17.44 7.19 4.50
N PRO A 42 -18.36 8.10 4.15
CA PRO A 42 -18.72 8.36 2.76
C PRO A 42 -17.59 9.06 2.01
N GLU A 43 -17.20 8.49 0.85
CA GLU A 43 -16.07 8.98 0.06
C GLU A 43 -16.46 9.42 -1.37
N LEU A 44 -17.71 9.15 -1.77
CA LEU A 44 -18.21 9.53 -3.09
C LEU A 44 -18.63 11.00 -3.12
N ALA A 45 -18.34 11.67 -4.24
CA ALA A 45 -18.74 13.06 -4.45
C ALA A 45 -20.26 13.22 -4.42
N ASN A 46 -20.74 14.20 -3.63
CA ASN A 46 -22.17 14.51 -3.44
C ASN A 46 -23.01 13.33 -2.87
N ASN A 47 -22.37 12.34 -2.24
CA ASN A 47 -23.02 11.19 -1.63
C ASN A 47 -22.60 11.10 -0.15
N ASN A 48 -23.60 11.12 0.76
CA ASN A 48 -23.37 11.05 2.20
C ASN A 48 -23.79 9.68 2.79
N HIS A 49 -24.07 8.69 1.97
CA HIS A 49 -24.66 7.42 2.38
C HIS A 49 -23.81 6.19 2.06
N SER A 50 -23.12 6.18 0.92
CA SER A 50 -22.25 5.05 0.52
C SER A 50 -20.95 5.11 1.28
N ASN A 51 -20.83 4.23 2.29
CA ASN A 51 -19.65 4.16 3.11
C ASN A 51 -18.55 3.34 2.44
N ARG A 52 -17.32 3.85 2.54
CA ARG A 52 -16.09 3.11 2.32
C ARG A 52 -15.49 2.76 3.67
N ASN A 53 -15.08 1.52 3.85
CA ASN A 53 -14.34 1.06 5.02
C ASN A 53 -13.06 0.40 4.58
N VAL A 54 -11.95 0.71 5.25
CA VAL A 54 -10.66 0.06 5.04
C VAL A 54 -10.11 -0.37 6.39
N PHE A 55 -9.72 -1.62 6.46
CA PHE A 55 -8.97 -2.21 7.58
C PHE A 55 -7.56 -2.48 7.08
N ASP A 56 -6.57 -2.06 7.86
CA ASP A 56 -5.17 -2.25 7.58
C ASP A 56 -4.46 -2.83 8.81
N LEU A 57 -3.65 -3.85 8.58
CA LEU A 57 -2.78 -4.46 9.58
C LEU A 57 -1.34 -4.27 9.14
N VAL A 58 -0.52 -3.71 10.02
CA VAL A 58 0.94 -3.65 9.84
C VAL A 58 1.61 -4.40 10.99
N ALA A 59 2.51 -5.32 10.66
CA ALA A 59 3.36 -5.98 11.63
C ALA A 59 4.83 -5.77 11.28
N ILE A 60 5.64 -5.32 12.24
CA ILE A 60 7.07 -5.09 12.09
C ILE A 60 7.79 -5.93 13.14
N LEU A 61 8.65 -6.84 12.68
CA LEU A 61 9.47 -7.71 13.53
C LEU A 61 10.94 -7.41 13.30
N LYS A 62 11.69 -7.15 14.38
CA LYS A 62 13.15 -6.94 14.37
C LYS A 62 13.83 -8.07 15.15
N PRO A 63 13.95 -9.27 14.57
CA PRO A 63 14.51 -10.42 15.29
C PRO A 63 15.98 -10.25 15.64
N THR A 64 16.71 -9.42 14.90
CA THR A 64 18.10 -9.04 15.15
C THR A 64 18.33 -7.56 14.85
N ASN A 65 19.50 -7.04 15.19
CA ASN A 65 19.89 -5.65 14.87
C ASN A 65 20.13 -5.42 13.37
N THR A 66 20.25 -6.49 12.58
CA THR A 66 20.53 -6.43 11.14
C THR A 66 19.36 -6.82 10.26
N LEU A 67 18.32 -7.44 10.81
CA LEU A 67 17.17 -7.91 10.07
C LEU A 67 15.89 -7.23 10.56
N THR A 68 15.15 -6.61 9.63
CA THR A 68 13.80 -6.13 9.86
C THR A 68 12.86 -6.83 8.87
N LEU A 69 11.81 -7.43 9.40
CA LEU A 69 10.71 -8.02 8.60
C LEU A 69 9.46 -7.17 8.76
N GLY A 70 8.69 -7.03 7.70
CA GLY A 70 7.42 -6.32 7.69
C GLY A 70 6.35 -7.15 7.00
N LEU A 71 5.13 -7.03 7.49
CA LEU A 71 3.92 -7.54 6.85
C LEU A 71 2.88 -6.43 6.88
N ASN A 72 2.20 -6.23 5.75
CA ASN A 72 1.03 -5.36 5.65
C ASN A 72 -0.11 -6.13 5.00
N GLY A 73 -1.32 -5.96 5.48
CA GLY A 73 -2.51 -6.56 4.92
C GLY A 73 -3.68 -5.58 4.95
N ASP A 74 -4.30 -5.37 3.80
CA ASP A 74 -5.42 -4.46 3.60
C ASP A 74 -6.68 -5.21 3.18
N TYR A 75 -7.81 -4.79 3.73
CA TYR A 75 -9.15 -5.15 3.26
C TYR A 75 -9.99 -3.89 3.14
N GLY A 76 -10.53 -3.64 1.95
CA GLY A 76 -11.40 -2.50 1.70
C GLY A 76 -12.74 -2.93 1.11
N LYS A 77 -13.77 -2.15 1.45
CA LYS A 77 -15.14 -2.33 0.95
C LYS A 77 -15.82 -0.98 0.78
N GLU A 78 -16.53 -0.78 -0.33
CA GLU A 78 -17.30 0.43 -0.62
C GLU A 78 -18.70 0.08 -1.14
N ASN A 79 -19.71 0.67 -0.50
CA ASN A 79 -21.11 0.30 -0.76
C ASN A 79 -21.59 0.79 -2.15
N GLY A 80 -22.20 -0.11 -2.91
CA GLY A 80 -22.91 0.19 -4.15
C GLY A 80 -22.03 0.65 -5.31
N THR A 81 -20.71 0.38 -5.30
CA THR A 81 -19.76 0.91 -6.28
C THR A 81 -19.13 -0.13 -7.20
N SER A 82 -19.49 -1.42 -7.09
CA SER A 82 -18.98 -2.46 -7.98
C SER A 82 -19.19 -2.10 -9.45
N LEU A 83 -18.11 -2.14 -10.24
CA LEU A 83 -18.17 -1.99 -11.70
C LEU A 83 -18.43 -3.32 -12.40
N VAL A 84 -18.20 -4.44 -11.72
CA VAL A 84 -18.49 -5.80 -12.22
C VAL A 84 -19.96 -6.13 -12.07
N ASN A 85 -20.55 -5.82 -10.90
CA ASN A 85 -21.94 -6.07 -10.56
C ASN A 85 -22.61 -4.76 -10.10
N PRO A 86 -23.13 -3.92 -11.01
CA PRO A 86 -23.71 -2.62 -10.67
C PRO A 86 -24.77 -2.70 -9.56
N GLY A 87 -24.63 -1.84 -8.56
CA GLY A 87 -25.48 -1.81 -7.37
C GLY A 87 -25.02 -2.71 -6.21
N SER A 88 -24.05 -3.59 -6.44
CA SER A 88 -23.37 -4.36 -5.38
C SER A 88 -22.21 -3.56 -4.77
N ASP A 89 -21.72 -4.00 -3.63
CA ASP A 89 -20.55 -3.42 -2.97
C ASP A 89 -19.29 -3.79 -3.73
N ALA A 90 -18.32 -2.87 -3.77
CA ALA A 90 -16.98 -3.15 -4.25
C ALA A 90 -16.08 -3.61 -3.12
N THR A 91 -15.19 -4.56 -3.42
CA THR A 91 -14.21 -5.12 -2.48
C THR A 91 -12.82 -5.18 -3.08
N TRP A 92 -11.80 -5.01 -2.23
CA TRP A 92 -10.41 -5.18 -2.61
C TRP A 92 -9.58 -5.66 -1.43
N THR A 93 -8.49 -6.34 -1.72
CA THR A 93 -7.52 -6.83 -0.74
C THR A 93 -6.10 -6.60 -1.19
N GLY A 94 -5.21 -6.34 -0.24
CA GLY A 94 -3.78 -6.22 -0.45
C GLY A 94 -3.02 -7.01 0.60
N ILE A 95 -1.89 -7.60 0.19
CA ILE A 95 -0.91 -8.16 1.11
C ILE A 95 0.48 -7.86 0.62
N ALA A 96 1.36 -7.35 1.50
CA ALA A 96 2.74 -7.06 1.20
C ALA A 96 3.67 -7.59 2.28
N GLY A 97 4.76 -8.22 1.87
CA GLY A 97 5.84 -8.67 2.74
C GLY A 97 7.12 -7.89 2.46
N TYR A 98 7.86 -7.58 3.52
CA TYR A 98 9.10 -6.81 3.46
C TYR A 98 10.20 -7.51 4.24
N ALA A 99 11.42 -7.49 3.71
CA ALA A 99 12.62 -7.90 4.44
C ALA A 99 13.74 -6.90 4.16
N THR A 100 14.29 -6.29 5.20
CA THR A 100 15.48 -5.42 5.09
C THR A 100 16.62 -6.05 5.87
N TYR A 101 17.75 -6.26 5.19
CA TYR A 101 18.95 -6.80 5.79
C TYR A 101 20.10 -5.79 5.68
N THR A 102 20.69 -5.46 6.83
CA THR A 102 21.88 -4.60 6.94
C THR A 102 23.13 -5.49 6.89
N LEU A 103 23.82 -5.50 5.75
CA LEU A 103 25.01 -6.30 5.53
C LEU A 103 26.26 -5.70 6.23
N THR A 104 26.36 -4.37 6.18
CA THR A 104 27.44 -3.61 6.84
C THR A 104 26.87 -2.31 7.41
N SER A 105 27.68 -1.53 8.15
CA SER A 105 27.27 -0.20 8.63
C SER A 105 26.90 0.79 7.50
N LYS A 106 27.28 0.49 6.26
CA LYS A 106 27.03 1.34 5.09
C LYS A 106 26.13 0.73 4.04
N PHE A 107 25.95 -0.59 4.02
CA PHE A 107 25.22 -1.25 2.94
C PHE A 107 24.07 -2.11 3.47
N SER A 108 22.91 -1.91 2.91
CA SER A 108 21.71 -2.70 3.17
C SER A 108 20.98 -3.07 1.87
N VAL A 109 20.16 -4.12 1.96
CA VAL A 109 19.30 -4.57 0.86
C VAL A 109 17.90 -4.77 1.42
N ALA A 110 16.90 -4.26 0.72
CA ALA A 110 15.51 -4.53 1.01
C ALA A 110 14.87 -5.33 -0.13
N LEU A 111 13.99 -6.26 0.26
CA LEU A 111 13.10 -7.01 -0.61
C LEU A 111 11.66 -6.68 -0.25
N ARG A 112 10.81 -6.54 -1.26
CA ARG A 112 9.36 -6.41 -1.12
C ARG A 112 8.68 -7.35 -2.10
N GLY A 113 7.61 -7.98 -1.66
CA GLY A 113 6.68 -8.70 -2.52
C GLY A 113 5.25 -8.31 -2.12
N GLU A 114 4.40 -8.07 -3.11
CA GLU A 114 3.03 -7.62 -2.90
C GLU A 114 2.07 -8.28 -3.87
N THR A 115 0.83 -8.49 -3.43
CA THR A 115 -0.30 -8.81 -4.30
C THR A 115 -1.49 -7.96 -3.89
N PHE A 116 -2.08 -7.27 -4.86
CA PHE A 116 -3.30 -6.49 -4.72
C PHE A 116 -4.37 -7.07 -5.63
N ARG A 117 -5.56 -7.33 -5.08
CA ARG A 117 -6.72 -7.84 -5.78
C ARG A 117 -7.88 -6.85 -5.68
N ASP A 118 -8.33 -6.36 -6.81
CA ASP A 118 -9.50 -5.52 -6.99
C ASP A 118 -10.61 -6.38 -7.60
N GLU A 119 -11.52 -6.89 -6.76
CA GLU A 119 -12.54 -7.85 -7.20
C GLU A 119 -13.59 -7.22 -8.11
N ASP A 120 -13.79 -5.92 -7.95
CA ASP A 120 -14.88 -5.17 -8.57
C ASP A 120 -14.40 -4.12 -9.58
N GLY A 121 -13.08 -4.05 -9.83
CA GLY A 121 -12.48 -3.18 -10.85
C GLY A 121 -12.52 -1.69 -10.53
N VAL A 122 -12.81 -1.31 -9.29
CA VAL A 122 -13.01 0.08 -8.86
C VAL A 122 -11.69 0.79 -8.54
N ARG A 123 -10.78 0.10 -7.86
CA ARG A 123 -9.52 0.69 -7.39
C ARG A 123 -8.49 0.83 -8.50
N LEU A 124 -8.43 -0.13 -9.41
CA LEU A 124 -7.56 -0.12 -10.59
C LEU A 124 -8.24 0.51 -11.81
N GLY A 125 -9.54 0.85 -11.72
CA GLY A 125 -10.30 1.47 -12.79
C GLY A 125 -10.49 0.56 -14.02
N THR A 126 -10.44 -0.75 -13.83
CA THR A 126 -10.48 -1.74 -14.92
C THR A 126 -11.89 -2.14 -15.30
N GLY A 127 -12.88 -1.96 -14.42
CA GLY A 127 -14.24 -2.46 -14.58
C GLY A 127 -14.36 -3.98 -14.56
N THR A 128 -13.28 -4.70 -14.24
CA THR A 128 -13.23 -6.17 -14.17
C THR A 128 -12.37 -6.59 -12.99
N ASN A 129 -12.55 -7.84 -12.51
CA ASN A 129 -11.66 -8.40 -11.49
C ASN A 129 -10.21 -8.37 -11.98
N ALA A 130 -9.36 -7.70 -11.22
CA ALA A 130 -7.94 -7.57 -11.55
C ALA A 130 -7.06 -7.89 -10.36
N THR A 131 -5.96 -8.59 -10.63
CA THR A 131 -4.91 -8.88 -9.65
C THR A 131 -3.59 -8.37 -10.17
N LEU A 132 -2.90 -7.57 -9.35
CA LEU A 132 -1.57 -7.03 -9.60
C LEU A 132 -0.63 -7.57 -8.53
N SER A 133 0.49 -8.18 -8.96
CA SER A 133 1.55 -8.63 -8.06
C SER A 133 2.86 -7.94 -8.42
N GLU A 134 3.70 -7.68 -7.43
CA GLU A 134 5.00 -7.07 -7.65
C GLU A 134 6.08 -7.74 -6.80
N GLY A 135 7.34 -7.62 -7.28
CA GLY A 135 8.55 -7.93 -6.52
C GLY A 135 9.58 -6.84 -6.73
N THR A 136 10.12 -6.31 -5.63
CA THR A 136 11.08 -5.20 -5.65
C THR A 136 12.34 -5.53 -4.86
N LEU A 137 13.50 -5.23 -5.45
CA LEU A 137 14.82 -5.29 -4.83
C LEU A 137 15.39 -3.87 -4.72
N THR A 138 15.78 -3.46 -3.52
CA THR A 138 16.32 -2.11 -3.24
C THR A 138 17.65 -2.21 -2.50
N PRO A 139 18.81 -2.21 -3.18
CA PRO A 139 20.09 -1.95 -2.55
C PRO A 139 20.21 -0.49 -2.12
N ALA A 140 20.81 -0.24 -0.95
CA ALA A 140 21.05 1.08 -0.40
C ALA A 140 22.46 1.20 0.14
N TYR A 141 23.12 2.31 -0.16
CA TYR A 141 24.47 2.62 0.30
C TYR A 141 24.52 3.97 1.01
N LYS A 142 24.91 3.95 2.29
CA LYS A 142 25.13 5.13 3.11
C LYS A 142 26.49 5.73 2.76
N PHE A 143 26.50 6.74 1.88
CA PHE A 143 27.71 7.39 1.43
C PHE A 143 28.35 8.23 2.55
N THR A 144 27.51 9.03 3.25
CA THR A 144 27.86 9.74 4.49
C THR A 144 26.72 9.57 5.50
N ASP A 145 26.86 10.15 6.70
CA ASP A 145 25.75 10.19 7.68
C ASP A 145 24.53 10.98 7.20
N HIS A 146 24.74 11.86 6.19
CA HIS A 146 23.72 12.72 5.62
C HIS A 146 23.30 12.35 4.20
N VAL A 147 23.96 11.36 3.54
CA VAL A 147 23.68 11.00 2.14
C VAL A 147 23.50 9.49 2.00
N LEU A 148 22.31 9.11 1.57
CA LEU A 148 21.95 7.72 1.24
C LEU A 148 21.66 7.60 -0.26
N LEU A 149 22.34 6.69 -0.93
CA LEU A 149 22.09 6.33 -2.33
C LEU A 149 21.26 5.05 -2.36
N ARG A 150 20.22 4.99 -3.20
CA ARG A 150 19.42 3.79 -3.43
C ARG A 150 19.28 3.52 -4.91
N GLY A 151 19.42 2.23 -5.27
CA GLY A 151 18.94 1.70 -6.53
C GLY A 151 17.67 0.87 -6.29
N GLU A 152 16.86 0.70 -7.33
CA GLU A 152 15.64 -0.12 -7.25
C GLU A 152 15.42 -0.85 -8.57
N VAL A 153 15.07 -2.12 -8.47
CA VAL A 153 14.55 -2.90 -9.60
C VAL A 153 13.22 -3.49 -9.14
N ARG A 154 12.16 -3.18 -9.89
CA ARG A 154 10.80 -3.65 -9.64
C ARG A 154 10.26 -4.40 -10.85
N TYR A 155 9.62 -5.53 -10.60
CA TYR A 155 8.87 -6.29 -11.59
C TYR A 155 7.40 -6.38 -11.18
N ASP A 156 6.52 -5.92 -12.06
CA ASP A 156 5.06 -5.98 -11.90
C ASP A 156 4.49 -7.00 -12.86
N LYS A 157 3.47 -7.74 -12.39
CA LYS A 157 2.68 -8.67 -13.20
C LYS A 157 1.20 -8.56 -12.82
N ALA A 158 0.35 -8.42 -13.82
CA ALA A 158 -1.10 -8.44 -13.67
C ALA A 158 -1.70 -9.67 -14.37
N ASN A 159 -2.92 -10.07 -13.94
CA ASN A 159 -3.67 -11.16 -14.59
C ASN A 159 -4.30 -10.73 -15.92
N GLN A 160 -4.26 -9.42 -16.25
CA GLN A 160 -4.76 -8.83 -17.49
C GLN A 160 -3.96 -7.58 -17.85
N PRO A 161 -4.01 -7.10 -19.13
CA PRO A 161 -3.25 -5.91 -19.55
C PRO A 161 -3.79 -4.61 -18.94
N ILE A 162 -3.25 -4.19 -17.80
CA ILE A 162 -3.62 -2.95 -17.07
C ILE A 162 -2.42 -2.03 -16.83
N LEU A 163 -1.20 -2.50 -17.09
CA LEU A 163 0.01 -1.70 -16.93
C LEU A 163 0.29 -0.94 -18.22
N THR A 164 0.67 0.33 -18.12
CA THR A 164 1.04 1.14 -19.28
C THR A 164 2.53 1.02 -19.56
N LYS A 165 2.88 0.41 -20.70
CA LYS A 165 4.25 0.28 -21.17
C LYS A 165 4.39 0.94 -22.54
N ARG A 166 5.19 2.03 -22.63
CA ARG A 166 5.41 2.79 -23.87
C ARG A 166 4.13 3.18 -24.61
N GLY A 167 3.08 3.55 -23.86
CA GLY A 167 1.79 3.96 -24.43
C GLY A 167 0.85 2.81 -24.82
N THR A 168 1.21 1.57 -24.56
CA THR A 168 0.35 0.39 -24.78
C THR A 168 0.09 -0.33 -23.47
N LEU A 169 -1.05 -1.02 -23.38
CA LEU A 169 -1.37 -1.85 -22.21
C LEU A 169 -0.56 -3.15 -22.25
N ALA A 170 -0.07 -3.56 -21.09
CA ALA A 170 0.69 -4.78 -20.89
C ALA A 170 0.28 -5.47 -19.58
N ASP A 171 0.54 -6.76 -19.47
CA ASP A 171 0.31 -7.56 -18.25
C ASP A 171 1.54 -7.63 -17.35
N LYS A 172 2.69 -7.09 -17.80
CA LYS A 172 3.96 -7.10 -17.08
C LYS A 172 4.82 -5.89 -17.40
N GLN A 173 5.56 -5.44 -16.39
CA GLN A 173 6.47 -4.31 -16.50
C GLN A 173 7.69 -4.51 -15.61
N THR A 174 8.85 -4.03 -16.06
CA THR A 174 10.04 -3.88 -15.22
C THR A 174 10.39 -2.41 -15.13
N THR A 175 10.61 -1.92 -13.92
CA THR A 175 11.03 -0.55 -13.65
C THR A 175 12.39 -0.58 -12.95
N VAL A 176 13.29 0.32 -13.36
CA VAL A 176 14.59 0.54 -12.71
C VAL A 176 14.66 2.00 -12.31
N GLY A 177 15.04 2.25 -11.08
CA GLY A 177 15.16 3.58 -10.51
C GLY A 177 16.41 3.75 -9.66
N ALA A 178 16.80 5.00 -9.45
CA ALA A 178 17.80 5.36 -8.46
C ALA A 178 17.40 6.70 -7.83
N ASN A 179 17.73 6.88 -6.55
CA ASN A 179 17.53 8.13 -5.84
C ASN A 179 18.65 8.42 -4.84
N VAL A 180 18.75 9.69 -4.47
CA VAL A 180 19.63 10.20 -3.42
C VAL A 180 18.75 10.81 -2.34
N ILE A 181 18.98 10.42 -1.09
CA ILE A 181 18.26 10.94 0.07
C ILE A 181 19.24 11.73 0.92
N PHE A 182 18.88 12.98 1.21
CA PHE A 182 19.60 13.83 2.14
C PHE A 182 18.88 13.82 3.50
N VAL A 183 19.66 13.56 4.57
CA VAL A 183 19.17 13.56 5.96
C VAL A 183 19.88 14.72 6.67
N TYR A 184 19.14 15.65 7.26
CA TYR A 184 19.63 16.83 7.98
C TYR A 184 19.16 16.83 9.44
#